data_7705393617810343635db858e88a8715
#
_entry.id   7705393617810343635db858e88a8715
#
_cell.length_a   1.000
_cell.length_b   1.000
_cell.length_c   1.000
_cell.angle_alpha   90.00
_cell.angle_beta   90.00
_cell.angle_gamma   90.00
#
_symmetry.space_group_name_H-M   'P 1'
#
loop_
_entity.id
_entity.type
_entity.pdbx_description
1 polymer ?
#
loop_
_entity_poly.entity_id
_entity_poly.type
_entity_poly.pdbx_seq_one_letter_code
_entity_poly.pdbx_strand_id
1 'polypeptide(L)'
;QRQQHAAELPAILAGGARVLVVSNEHPEILERCLPRAEDEAVVRDAMRRLKSAKRMTVFSRAGTDLQIELAGARSGGVWGFTSKPGTLTHWPGGLALAFPAAGCVNGTLVLDRGDVNLTFKRYLADAVRLPIADDHVTDVIGDSPDAELMRGYFAAWGDRAAYAVSHVGWGLNERARWDAMAFYDKSDFNGTELRAFAGNFLYSTGANEVAGRHTAGHFDLPLRGCTVELDGQAVVKEGRLL
;
A
#
# COMPACT_ATOMS: atom_id res chain seq x y z
N GLN A 1 3.21 2.67 -13.11
CA GLN A 1 4.61 2.38 -12.72
C GLN A 1 5.62 2.71 -13.83
N ARG A 2 5.37 2.39 -15.11
CA ARG A 2 6.31 2.71 -16.21
C ARG A 2 6.61 4.21 -16.35
N GLN A 3 5.68 5.08 -16.03
CA GLN A 3 5.86 6.53 -16.12
C GLN A 3 6.79 7.12 -15.04
N GLN A 4 6.90 6.45 -13.89
CA GLN A 4 7.76 6.90 -12.78
C GLN A 4 9.25 6.67 -13.06
N HIS A 5 9.55 5.78 -14.01
CA HIS A 5 10.91 5.43 -14.43
C HIS A 5 11.28 6.03 -15.80
N ALA A 6 10.48 6.98 -16.31
CA ALA A 6 10.83 7.68 -17.52
C ALA A 6 12.16 8.46 -17.30
N ALA A 7 13.11 8.30 -18.20
CA ALA A 7 14.44 8.90 -18.07
C ALA A 7 14.39 10.44 -17.98
N GLU A 8 13.35 11.04 -18.51
CA GLU A 8 13.11 12.50 -18.50
C GLU A 8 12.62 13.03 -17.15
N LEU A 9 11.97 12.20 -16.34
CA LEU A 9 11.36 12.64 -15.07
C LEU A 9 12.36 13.26 -14.08
N PRO A 10 13.56 12.68 -13.86
CA PRO A 10 14.58 13.31 -13.03
C PRO A 10 15.00 14.70 -13.53
N ALA A 11 15.14 14.88 -14.85
CA ALA A 11 15.50 16.17 -15.44
C ALA A 11 14.37 17.21 -15.27
N ILE A 12 13.12 16.80 -15.45
CA ILE A 12 11.93 17.64 -15.22
C ILE A 12 11.87 18.11 -13.77
N LEU A 13 12.08 17.20 -12.81
CA LEU A 13 12.09 17.53 -11.39
C LEU A 13 13.28 18.42 -11.02
N ALA A 14 14.47 18.15 -11.56
CA ALA A 14 15.66 18.98 -11.35
C ALA A 14 15.47 20.40 -11.87
N GLY A 15 14.67 20.58 -12.95
CA GLY A 15 14.23 21.88 -13.44
C GLY A 15 13.24 22.63 -12.55
N GLY A 16 12.86 22.07 -11.40
CA GLY A 16 11.96 22.68 -10.43
C GLY A 16 10.47 22.45 -10.71
N ALA A 17 10.12 21.61 -11.67
CA ALA A 17 8.72 21.26 -11.93
C ALA A 17 8.08 20.54 -10.75
N ARG A 18 6.78 20.75 -10.56
CA ARG A 18 5.94 19.98 -9.64
C ARG A 18 5.14 18.98 -10.46
N VAL A 19 5.23 17.70 -10.11
CA VAL A 19 4.58 16.63 -10.85
C VAL A 19 3.50 15.98 -9.99
N LEU A 20 2.27 15.94 -10.53
CA LEU A 20 1.14 15.19 -9.95
C LEU A 20 0.83 14.01 -10.88
N VAL A 21 0.93 12.81 -10.33
CA VAL A 21 0.58 11.58 -11.04
C VAL A 21 -0.86 11.21 -10.72
N VAL A 22 -1.70 11.20 -11.74
CA VAL A 22 -3.07 10.69 -11.71
C VAL A 22 -3.09 9.44 -12.59
N SER A 23 -3.14 8.28 -11.97
CA SER A 23 -2.97 7.01 -12.66
C SER A 23 -4.32 6.38 -12.94
N ASN A 24 -4.93 6.74 -14.07
CA ASN A 24 -6.14 6.08 -14.56
C ASN A 24 -7.25 6.00 -13.51
N GLU A 25 -7.60 7.15 -12.93
CA GLU A 25 -8.66 7.26 -11.93
C GLU A 25 -9.91 7.88 -12.56
N HIS A 26 -11.07 7.31 -12.27
CA HIS A 26 -12.36 7.80 -12.76
C HIS A 26 -12.62 9.25 -12.31
N PRO A 27 -13.20 10.13 -13.17
CA PRO A 27 -13.44 11.54 -12.81
C PRO A 27 -14.23 11.75 -11.52
N GLU A 28 -15.17 10.89 -11.20
CA GLU A 28 -15.94 10.93 -9.94
C GLU A 28 -15.04 10.76 -8.70
N ILE A 29 -13.95 9.99 -8.81
CA ILE A 29 -12.94 9.89 -7.75
C ILE A 29 -12.22 11.23 -7.60
N LEU A 30 -11.94 11.92 -8.74
CA LEU A 30 -11.34 13.25 -8.75
C LEU A 30 -12.17 14.24 -7.96
N GLU A 31 -13.46 14.29 -8.18
CA GLU A 31 -14.38 15.20 -7.49
C GLU A 31 -14.48 14.89 -5.99
N ARG A 32 -14.63 13.62 -5.65
CA ARG A 32 -14.83 13.17 -4.27
C ARG A 32 -13.58 13.28 -3.40
N CYS A 33 -12.42 12.96 -3.95
CA CYS A 33 -11.16 12.93 -3.23
C CYS A 33 -10.29 14.18 -3.45
N LEU A 34 -10.87 15.33 -3.78
CA LEU A 34 -10.13 16.59 -3.92
C LEU A 34 -9.26 16.83 -2.67
N PRO A 35 -7.95 17.08 -2.83
CA PRO A 35 -7.06 17.29 -1.70
C PRO A 35 -7.37 18.57 -0.97
N ARG A 36 -7.24 18.55 0.34
CA ARG A 36 -7.41 19.70 1.23
C ARG A 36 -6.07 20.02 1.90
N ALA A 37 -5.90 21.26 2.34
CA ALA A 37 -4.68 21.66 3.04
C ALA A 37 -4.43 20.83 4.30
N GLU A 38 -5.51 20.45 5.00
CA GLU A 38 -5.47 19.65 6.22
C GLU A 38 -4.95 18.23 5.98
N ASP A 39 -5.16 17.68 4.78
CA ASP A 39 -4.72 16.32 4.43
C ASP A 39 -3.19 16.18 4.55
N GLU A 40 -2.43 17.23 4.23
CA GLU A 40 -0.98 17.24 4.41
C GLU A 40 -0.58 17.10 5.88
N ALA A 41 -1.25 17.82 6.77
CA ALA A 41 -0.96 17.79 8.21
C ALA A 41 -1.21 16.40 8.80
N VAL A 42 -2.32 15.75 8.43
CA VAL A 42 -2.69 14.39 8.86
C VAL A 42 -1.65 13.37 8.39
N VAL A 43 -1.30 13.39 7.09
CA VAL A 43 -0.31 12.46 6.55
C VAL A 43 1.08 12.68 7.15
N ARG A 44 1.50 13.94 7.35
CA ARG A 44 2.79 14.26 7.99
C ARG A 44 2.84 13.80 9.44
N ASP A 45 1.74 13.86 10.18
CA ASP A 45 1.67 13.33 11.53
C ASP A 45 1.87 11.81 11.53
N ALA A 46 1.14 11.09 10.68
CA ALA A 46 1.30 9.65 10.53
C ALA A 46 2.74 9.26 10.13
N MET A 47 3.37 10.03 9.22
CA MET A 47 4.78 9.82 8.87
C MET A 47 5.73 10.04 10.05
N ARG A 48 5.48 11.06 10.90
CA ARG A 48 6.29 11.30 12.11
C ARG A 48 6.18 10.13 13.07
N ARG A 49 4.97 9.62 13.31
CA ARG A 49 4.73 8.42 14.13
C ARG A 49 5.48 7.22 13.58
N LEU A 50 5.38 6.93 12.27
CA LEU A 50 6.14 5.86 11.62
C LEU A 50 7.65 6.02 11.80
N LYS A 51 8.17 7.22 11.61
CA LYS A 51 9.60 7.50 11.71
C LYS A 51 10.15 7.32 13.13
N SER A 52 9.33 7.59 14.15
CA SER A 52 9.73 7.48 15.57
C SER A 52 9.56 6.07 16.13
N ALA A 53 8.67 5.27 15.54
CA ALA A 53 8.37 3.93 16.01
C ALA A 53 9.49 2.94 15.68
N LYS A 54 9.70 1.97 16.57
CA LYS A 54 10.65 0.85 16.38
C LYS A 54 9.98 -0.36 15.77
N ARG A 55 8.70 -0.56 16.05
CA ARG A 55 7.94 -1.74 15.62
C ARG A 55 6.52 -1.33 15.20
N MET A 56 6.06 -1.97 14.13
CA MET A 56 4.65 -2.01 13.76
C MET A 56 4.15 -3.45 13.94
N THR A 57 3.01 -3.60 14.64
CA THR A 57 2.28 -4.87 14.70
C THR A 57 0.96 -4.72 14.00
N VAL A 58 0.57 -5.73 13.24
CA VAL A 58 -0.70 -5.73 12.51
C VAL A 58 -1.41 -7.04 12.78
N PHE A 59 -2.65 -6.95 13.24
CA PHE A 59 -3.47 -8.15 13.47
C PHE A 59 -4.93 -7.93 13.09
N SER A 60 -5.64 -9.00 12.80
CA SER A 60 -7.05 -8.98 12.45
C SER A 60 -7.80 -10.22 12.95
N ARG A 61 -9.13 -10.14 12.97
CA ARG A 61 -9.99 -11.29 13.28
C ARG A 61 -9.89 -12.41 12.25
N ALA A 62 -9.52 -12.09 11.01
CA ALA A 62 -9.29 -13.05 9.94
C ALA A 62 -8.01 -13.90 10.15
N GLY A 63 -7.13 -13.48 11.07
CA GLY A 63 -5.91 -14.20 11.42
C GLY A 63 -4.64 -13.58 10.88
N THR A 64 -4.68 -12.34 10.40
CA THR A 64 -3.43 -11.56 10.19
C THR A 64 -2.73 -11.41 11.53
N ASP A 65 -1.42 -11.66 11.55
CA ASP A 65 -0.51 -11.46 12.67
C ASP A 65 0.89 -11.19 12.10
N LEU A 66 1.23 -9.91 11.97
CA LEU A 66 2.48 -9.44 11.38
C LEU A 66 3.30 -8.66 12.39
N GLN A 67 4.59 -8.94 12.41
CA GLN A 67 5.62 -8.20 13.12
C GLN A 67 6.53 -7.51 12.09
N ILE A 68 6.67 -6.20 12.19
CA ILE A 68 7.41 -5.38 11.26
C ILE A 68 8.37 -4.50 12.06
N GLU A 69 9.67 -4.79 11.97
CA GLU A 69 10.69 -3.93 12.56
C GLU A 69 10.88 -2.69 11.68
N LEU A 70 10.83 -1.51 12.29
CA LEU A 70 10.94 -0.23 11.59
C LEU A 70 12.33 0.40 11.67
N ALA A 71 13.27 -0.25 12.36
CA ALA A 71 14.65 0.19 12.38
C ALA A 71 15.23 0.18 10.96
N GLY A 72 15.77 1.31 10.52
CA GLY A 72 16.28 1.48 9.15
C GLY A 72 15.23 1.64 8.05
N ALA A 73 13.94 1.60 8.38
CA ALA A 73 12.88 1.85 7.42
C ALA A 73 12.85 3.31 6.95
N ARG A 74 12.55 3.51 5.67
CA ARG A 74 12.20 4.84 5.15
C ARG A 74 10.69 5.04 5.28
N SER A 75 10.27 6.16 5.85
CA SER A 75 8.86 6.56 5.87
C SER A 75 8.53 7.46 4.69
N GLY A 76 7.34 7.31 4.14
CA GLY A 76 6.79 8.12 3.05
C GLY A 76 5.34 8.48 3.30
N GLY A 77 4.84 9.48 2.59
CA GLY A 77 3.43 9.85 2.64
C GLY A 77 2.97 10.52 1.36
N VAL A 78 1.68 10.36 1.08
CA VAL A 78 1.01 10.92 -0.09
C VAL A 78 -0.21 11.68 0.41
N TRP A 79 -0.27 12.98 0.20
CA TRP A 79 -1.41 13.84 0.59
C TRP A 79 -2.17 14.42 -0.61
N GLY A 80 -1.82 14.01 -1.84
CA GLY A 80 -2.59 14.30 -3.04
C GLY A 80 -2.22 15.59 -3.76
N PHE A 81 -1.24 16.37 -3.27
CA PHE A 81 -0.72 17.57 -3.94
C PHE A 81 0.74 17.83 -3.56
N THR A 82 1.40 18.71 -4.30
CA THR A 82 2.72 19.22 -3.94
C THR A 82 2.84 20.71 -4.21
N SER A 83 3.36 21.45 -3.23
CA SER A 83 3.69 22.88 -3.34
C SER A 83 5.19 23.09 -3.55
N LYS A 84 6.02 22.08 -3.29
CA LYS A 84 7.49 22.19 -3.32
C LYS A 84 8.00 21.94 -4.74
N PRO A 85 8.81 22.86 -5.33
CA PRO A 85 9.51 22.63 -6.59
C PRO A 85 10.38 21.36 -6.54
N GLY A 86 10.51 20.70 -7.67
CA GLY A 86 11.33 19.49 -7.81
C GLY A 86 10.75 18.25 -7.14
N THR A 87 9.45 18.21 -6.88
CA THR A 87 8.81 17.07 -6.21
C THR A 87 7.69 16.46 -7.02
N LEU A 88 7.49 15.16 -6.80
CA LEU A 88 6.42 14.36 -7.37
C LEU A 88 5.53 13.84 -6.25
N THR A 89 4.25 13.79 -6.50
CA THR A 89 3.26 13.11 -5.65
C THR A 89 2.21 12.39 -6.49
N HIS A 90 1.38 11.59 -5.83
CA HIS A 90 0.26 10.87 -6.43
C HIS A 90 -1.06 11.43 -5.93
N TRP A 91 -2.11 11.24 -6.71
CA TRP A 91 -3.48 11.56 -6.35
C TRP A 91 -4.40 10.38 -6.69
N PRO A 92 -5.43 10.04 -5.87
CA PRO A 92 -5.77 10.65 -4.57
C PRO A 92 -4.72 10.43 -3.49
N GLY A 93 -4.66 11.35 -2.53
CA GLY A 93 -3.80 11.28 -1.36
C GLY A 93 -4.49 10.64 -0.15
N GLY A 94 -3.79 10.64 0.98
CA GLY A 94 -4.25 10.07 2.24
C GLY A 94 -3.56 8.73 2.53
N LEU A 95 -2.22 8.66 2.46
CA LEU A 95 -1.49 7.41 2.67
C LEU A 95 -0.19 7.67 3.43
N ALA A 96 0.05 6.89 4.49
CA ALA A 96 1.32 6.84 5.19
C ALA A 96 1.96 5.46 5.01
N LEU A 97 3.24 5.43 4.65
CA LEU A 97 3.98 4.24 4.25
C LEU A 97 5.31 4.11 4.98
N ALA A 98 5.69 2.86 5.25
CA ALA A 98 7.04 2.48 5.60
C ALA A 98 7.59 1.50 4.55
N PHE A 99 8.87 1.69 4.20
CA PHE A 99 9.66 0.78 3.37
C PHE A 99 10.64 0.08 4.30
N PRO A 100 10.32 -1.14 4.77
CA PRO A 100 11.15 -1.85 5.74
C PRO A 100 12.55 -2.18 5.20
N ALA A 101 13.54 -2.24 6.08
CA ALA A 101 14.84 -2.80 5.74
C ALA A 101 14.73 -4.32 5.51
N ALA A 102 15.80 -4.93 4.98
CA ALA A 102 15.80 -6.37 4.69
C ALA A 102 15.68 -7.21 5.98
N GLY A 103 14.86 -8.28 5.94
CA GLY A 103 14.66 -9.24 7.04
C GLY A 103 13.74 -8.74 8.16
N CYS A 104 13.04 -7.64 7.95
CA CYS A 104 12.28 -6.95 9.00
C CYS A 104 10.81 -7.36 9.12
N VAL A 105 10.27 -8.16 8.20
CA VAL A 105 8.85 -8.52 8.18
C VAL A 105 8.65 -10.01 8.33
N ASN A 106 7.91 -10.41 9.39
CA ASN A 106 7.63 -11.81 9.69
C ASN A 106 6.18 -11.98 10.17
N GLY A 107 5.63 -13.19 10.00
CA GLY A 107 4.31 -13.55 10.49
C GLY A 107 3.38 -14.07 9.41
N THR A 108 2.11 -13.73 9.51
CA THR A 108 1.08 -14.17 8.57
C THR A 108 0.20 -13.00 8.15
N LEU A 109 0.02 -12.80 6.85
CA LEU A 109 -1.01 -11.93 6.30
C LEU A 109 -2.20 -12.79 5.88
N VAL A 110 -3.40 -12.40 6.28
CA VAL A 110 -4.65 -13.00 5.81
C VAL A 110 -5.49 -11.95 5.14
N LEU A 111 -5.64 -12.09 3.82
CA LEU A 111 -6.64 -11.34 3.08
C LEU A 111 -7.98 -12.03 3.31
N ASP A 112 -8.95 -11.32 3.86
CA ASP A 112 -10.28 -11.85 4.13
C ASP A 112 -11.23 -11.63 2.94
N ARG A 113 -12.39 -12.25 3.00
CA ARG A 113 -13.47 -12.01 2.04
C ARG A 113 -13.80 -10.51 1.97
N GLY A 114 -13.78 -9.96 0.75
CA GLY A 114 -14.03 -8.54 0.50
C GLY A 114 -12.81 -7.64 0.67
N ASP A 115 -11.65 -8.17 1.04
CA ASP A 115 -10.39 -7.48 0.85
C ASP A 115 -10.03 -7.42 -0.62
N VAL A 116 -9.02 -6.65 -0.98
CA VAL A 116 -8.78 -6.30 -2.38
C VAL A 116 -7.39 -6.74 -2.84
N ASN A 117 -7.34 -7.34 -4.02
CA ASN A 117 -6.12 -7.45 -4.80
C ASN A 117 -6.18 -6.42 -5.95
N LEU A 118 -5.44 -5.33 -5.84
CA LEU A 118 -5.46 -4.26 -6.84
C LEU A 118 -4.73 -4.63 -8.14
N THR A 119 -3.80 -5.57 -8.10
CA THR A 119 -3.13 -6.06 -9.30
C THR A 119 -4.11 -6.78 -10.22
N PHE A 120 -5.05 -7.53 -9.65
CA PHE A 120 -6.11 -8.20 -10.39
C PHE A 120 -7.39 -7.38 -10.48
N LYS A 121 -7.46 -6.25 -9.79
CA LYS A 121 -8.63 -5.38 -9.72
C LYS A 121 -9.90 -6.16 -9.34
N ARG A 122 -9.84 -6.83 -8.19
CA ARG A 122 -10.97 -7.61 -7.69
C ARG A 122 -11.02 -7.68 -6.17
N TYR A 123 -12.23 -7.79 -5.65
CA TYR A 123 -12.47 -8.19 -4.26
C TYR A 123 -12.28 -9.71 -4.14
N LEU A 124 -11.68 -10.15 -3.07
CA LEU A 124 -11.55 -11.58 -2.80
C LEU A 124 -12.91 -12.17 -2.43
N ALA A 125 -13.23 -13.30 -3.05
CA ALA A 125 -14.42 -14.10 -2.73
C ALA A 125 -14.18 -14.97 -1.49
N ASP A 126 -12.95 -15.42 -1.29
CA ASP A 126 -12.54 -16.29 -0.19
C ASP A 126 -11.22 -15.82 0.42
N ALA A 127 -10.98 -16.23 1.66
CA ALA A 127 -9.77 -15.85 2.36
C ALA A 127 -8.52 -16.51 1.75
N VAL A 128 -7.43 -15.74 1.69
CA VAL A 128 -6.10 -16.22 1.26
C VAL A 128 -5.10 -15.90 2.36
N ARG A 129 -4.35 -16.91 2.80
CA ARG A 129 -3.32 -16.78 3.83
C ARG A 129 -1.93 -16.79 3.20
N LEU A 130 -1.11 -15.83 3.58
CA LEU A 130 0.26 -15.64 3.12
C LEU A 130 1.20 -15.70 4.34
N PRO A 131 1.83 -16.86 4.63
CA PRO A 131 2.93 -16.90 5.60
C PRO A 131 4.12 -16.10 5.07
N ILE A 132 4.75 -15.33 5.95
CA ILE A 132 5.85 -14.43 5.62
C ILE A 132 7.02 -14.73 6.55
N ALA A 133 8.19 -14.99 5.96
CA ALA A 133 9.44 -15.16 6.68
C ALA A 133 10.54 -14.35 5.98
N ASP A 134 11.30 -13.61 6.77
CA ASP A 134 12.39 -12.75 6.28
C ASP A 134 11.95 -11.93 5.05
N ASP A 135 10.84 -11.20 5.21
CA ASP A 135 10.17 -10.36 4.20
C ASP A 135 9.41 -11.11 3.10
N HIS A 136 9.66 -12.38 2.87
CA HIS A 136 9.14 -13.08 1.71
C HIS A 136 7.88 -13.87 2.03
N VAL A 137 6.89 -13.76 1.18
CA VAL A 137 5.76 -14.70 1.14
C VAL A 137 6.35 -16.08 0.82
N THR A 138 6.19 -17.03 1.72
CA THR A 138 6.73 -18.38 1.61
C THR A 138 5.74 -19.36 1.00
N ASP A 139 4.45 -19.07 1.11
CA ASP A 139 3.36 -19.86 0.54
C ASP A 139 2.12 -19.00 0.29
N VAL A 140 1.21 -19.47 -0.56
CA VAL A 140 -0.12 -18.91 -0.78
C VAL A 140 -1.15 -19.98 -0.47
N ILE A 141 -1.70 -19.94 0.74
CA ILE A 141 -2.60 -20.97 1.25
C ILE A 141 -4.05 -20.57 1.00
N GLY A 142 -4.80 -21.47 0.36
CA GLY A 142 -6.20 -21.35 0.01
C GLY A 142 -6.52 -22.19 -1.23
N ASP A 143 -7.77 -22.64 -1.32
CA ASP A 143 -8.26 -23.51 -2.41
C ASP A 143 -9.14 -22.74 -3.41
N SER A 144 -9.21 -21.43 -3.26
CA SER A 144 -10.04 -20.56 -4.10
C SER A 144 -9.31 -20.12 -5.39
N PRO A 145 -10.07 -19.70 -6.41
CA PRO A 145 -9.49 -19.07 -7.60
C PRO A 145 -8.62 -17.84 -7.27
N ASP A 146 -8.89 -17.14 -6.17
CA ASP A 146 -8.07 -16.02 -5.71
C ASP A 146 -6.67 -16.47 -5.32
N ALA A 147 -6.57 -17.57 -4.55
CA ALA A 147 -5.29 -18.15 -4.18
C ALA A 147 -4.54 -18.72 -5.39
N GLU A 148 -5.23 -19.38 -6.31
CA GLU A 148 -4.63 -19.90 -7.55
C GLU A 148 -4.05 -18.77 -8.42
N LEU A 149 -4.79 -17.68 -8.61
CA LEU A 149 -4.32 -16.53 -9.36
C LEU A 149 -3.09 -15.89 -8.72
N MET A 150 -3.04 -15.79 -7.39
CA MET A 150 -1.87 -15.25 -6.68
C MET A 150 -0.65 -16.17 -6.83
N ARG A 151 -0.81 -17.49 -6.69
CA ARG A 151 0.28 -18.45 -6.94
C ARG A 151 0.80 -18.34 -8.36
N GLY A 152 -0.11 -18.34 -9.35
CA GLY A 152 0.24 -18.21 -10.75
C GLY A 152 0.97 -16.90 -11.08
N TYR A 153 0.54 -15.80 -10.51
CA TYR A 153 1.19 -14.49 -10.69
C TYR A 153 2.62 -14.50 -10.14
N PHE A 154 2.81 -14.95 -8.92
CA PHE A 154 4.14 -15.05 -8.32
C PHE A 154 5.06 -15.98 -9.15
N ALA A 155 4.56 -17.16 -9.52
CA ALA A 155 5.33 -18.12 -10.32
C ALA A 155 5.72 -17.57 -11.70
N ALA A 156 4.84 -16.79 -12.33
CA ALA A 156 5.09 -16.22 -13.65
C ALA A 156 6.26 -15.22 -13.69
N TRP A 157 6.57 -14.59 -12.56
CA TRP A 157 7.74 -13.70 -12.49
C TRP A 157 9.06 -14.47 -12.42
N GLY A 158 9.10 -15.67 -11.82
CA GLY A 158 10.32 -16.44 -11.61
C GLY A 158 11.39 -15.70 -10.81
N ASP A 159 10.98 -14.68 -10.07
CA ASP A 159 11.83 -13.74 -9.33
C ASP A 159 11.41 -13.71 -7.86
N ARG A 160 12.34 -14.12 -6.98
CA ARG A 160 12.09 -14.15 -5.54
C ARG A 160 11.79 -12.76 -4.96
N ALA A 161 12.33 -11.69 -5.53
CA ALA A 161 12.05 -10.33 -5.07
C ALA A 161 10.58 -9.92 -5.25
N ALA A 162 9.85 -10.55 -6.19
CA ALA A 162 8.41 -10.31 -6.36
C ALA A 162 7.56 -10.80 -5.17
N TYR A 163 8.08 -11.74 -4.38
CA TYR A 163 7.43 -12.29 -3.18
C TYR A 163 7.73 -11.48 -1.91
N ALA A 164 8.73 -10.60 -1.96
CA ALA A 164 9.17 -9.87 -0.78
C ALA A 164 8.32 -8.61 -0.56
N VAL A 165 8.18 -8.19 0.71
CA VAL A 165 7.53 -6.93 1.05
C VAL A 165 8.21 -5.75 0.36
N SER A 166 7.41 -4.91 -0.29
CA SER A 166 7.84 -3.62 -0.82
C SER A 166 7.65 -2.52 0.22
N HIS A 167 6.42 -2.32 0.61
CA HIS A 167 6.04 -1.33 1.60
C HIS A 167 4.78 -1.77 2.35
N VAL A 168 4.61 -1.17 3.52
CA VAL A 168 3.44 -1.34 4.38
C VAL A 168 2.95 0.01 4.85
N GLY A 169 1.68 0.12 5.23
CA GLY A 169 1.13 1.36 5.75
C GLY A 169 -0.37 1.33 5.93
N TRP A 170 -0.97 2.50 6.03
CA TRP A 170 -2.43 2.61 6.16
C TRP A 170 -2.96 3.85 5.44
N GLY A 171 -4.24 3.75 5.05
CA GLY A 171 -4.97 4.86 4.44
C GLY A 171 -5.54 5.82 5.47
N LEU A 172 -5.64 7.07 5.07
CA LEU A 172 -6.05 8.22 5.88
C LEU A 172 -7.15 9.04 5.21
N ASN A 173 -7.59 8.68 4.00
CA ASN A 173 -8.56 9.44 3.24
C ASN A 173 -9.99 8.98 3.56
N GLU A 174 -10.70 9.75 4.39
CA GLU A 174 -12.09 9.48 4.76
C GLU A 174 -13.09 9.67 3.63
N ARG A 175 -12.69 10.34 2.53
CA ARG A 175 -13.52 10.53 1.34
C ARG A 175 -13.41 9.37 0.33
N ALA A 176 -12.40 8.52 0.52
CA ALA A 176 -12.22 7.31 -0.29
C ALA A 176 -13.33 6.29 -0.01
N ARG A 177 -13.72 5.53 -1.04
CA ARG A 177 -14.76 4.50 -0.94
C ARG A 177 -14.17 3.12 -1.16
N TRP A 178 -14.51 2.19 -0.27
CA TRP A 178 -14.08 0.80 -0.43
C TRP A 178 -14.74 0.10 -1.61
N ASP A 179 -15.99 0.42 -1.86
CA ASP A 179 -16.82 -0.16 -2.93
C ASP A 179 -16.58 0.44 -4.32
N ALA A 180 -15.65 1.40 -4.44
CA ALA A 180 -15.37 2.13 -5.69
C ALA A 180 -15.11 1.21 -6.89
N MET A 181 -14.35 0.13 -6.68
CA MET A 181 -14.01 -0.82 -7.76
C MET A 181 -15.24 -1.56 -8.33
N ALA A 182 -16.36 -1.60 -7.59
CA ALA A 182 -17.60 -2.20 -8.07
C ALA A 182 -18.39 -1.28 -9.00
N PHE A 183 -18.12 0.03 -8.98
CA PHE A 183 -18.87 1.02 -9.75
C PHE A 183 -18.20 1.44 -11.06
N TYR A 184 -16.88 1.26 -11.17
CA TYR A 184 -16.13 1.74 -12.32
C TYR A 184 -15.63 0.60 -13.20
N ASP A 185 -15.50 0.87 -14.50
CA ASP A 185 -14.83 -0.07 -15.39
C ASP A 185 -13.40 -0.28 -14.95
N LYS A 186 -12.93 -1.53 -15.05
CA LYS A 186 -11.55 -1.88 -14.65
C LYS A 186 -10.48 -1.17 -15.49
N SER A 187 -10.83 -0.74 -16.72
CA SER A 187 -9.95 0.06 -17.57
C SER A 187 -9.75 1.48 -17.04
N ASP A 188 -10.74 2.03 -16.32
CA ASP A 188 -10.76 3.39 -15.79
C ASP A 188 -10.51 3.47 -14.28
N PHE A 189 -9.86 2.43 -13.74
CA PHE A 189 -9.63 2.33 -12.29
C PHE A 189 -8.25 1.77 -11.99
N ASN A 190 -7.40 2.55 -11.35
CA ASN A 190 -6.09 2.10 -10.87
C ASN A 190 -6.11 1.62 -9.41
N GLY A 191 -7.05 2.11 -8.62
CA GLY A 191 -7.24 1.74 -7.24
C GLY A 191 -6.40 2.52 -6.23
N THR A 192 -5.88 3.67 -6.59
CA THR A 192 -5.18 4.56 -5.64
C THR A 192 -6.10 4.96 -4.49
N GLU A 193 -7.38 5.13 -4.78
CA GLU A 193 -8.41 5.40 -3.77
C GLU A 193 -8.46 4.30 -2.70
N LEU A 194 -8.43 3.02 -3.10
CA LEU A 194 -8.50 1.91 -2.15
C LEU A 194 -7.22 1.77 -1.32
N ARG A 195 -6.06 2.17 -1.88
CA ARG A 195 -4.82 2.27 -1.10
C ARG A 195 -4.94 3.33 -0.02
N ALA A 196 -5.59 4.46 -0.34
CA ALA A 196 -5.76 5.61 0.54
C ALA A 196 -6.96 5.50 1.50
N PHE A 197 -7.82 4.49 1.35
CA PHE A 197 -9.06 4.33 2.14
C PHE A 197 -8.77 4.35 3.65
N ALA A 198 -9.44 5.25 4.36
CA ALA A 198 -9.22 5.49 5.78
C ALA A 198 -9.40 4.23 6.63
N GLY A 199 -8.37 3.88 7.40
CA GLY A 199 -8.40 2.74 8.31
C GLY A 199 -8.10 1.38 7.65
N ASN A 200 -7.74 1.31 6.37
CA ASN A 200 -7.20 0.09 5.79
C ASN A 200 -5.78 -0.19 6.34
N PHE A 201 -5.32 -1.41 6.19
CA PHE A 201 -3.90 -1.74 6.19
C PHE A 201 -3.49 -2.06 4.75
N LEU A 202 -2.42 -1.44 4.27
CA LEU A 202 -1.85 -1.72 2.96
C LEU A 202 -0.59 -2.54 3.11
N TYR A 203 -0.57 -3.72 2.48
CA TYR A 203 0.60 -4.56 2.31
C TYR A 203 0.94 -4.65 0.82
N SER A 204 2.19 -4.41 0.46
CA SER A 204 2.63 -4.48 -0.93
C SER A 204 3.88 -5.33 -1.05
N THR A 205 3.94 -6.15 -2.13
CA THR A 205 5.15 -6.91 -2.48
C THR A 205 5.90 -6.26 -3.62
N GLY A 206 7.17 -6.61 -3.80
CA GLY A 206 7.97 -6.23 -4.94
C GLY A 206 9.19 -5.37 -4.61
N ALA A 207 9.50 -4.41 -5.49
CA ALA A 207 10.69 -3.59 -5.38
C ALA A 207 10.70 -2.76 -4.08
N ASN A 208 11.85 -2.75 -3.41
CA ASN A 208 12.13 -1.94 -2.22
C ASN A 208 13.63 -1.57 -2.21
N GLU A 209 13.93 -0.33 -2.56
CA GLU A 209 15.31 0.18 -2.62
C GLU A 209 16.00 0.14 -1.26
N VAL A 210 15.27 0.36 -0.16
CA VAL A 210 15.81 0.32 1.21
C VAL A 210 16.35 -1.07 1.54
N ALA A 211 15.69 -2.11 1.04
CA ALA A 211 16.10 -3.50 1.18
C ALA A 211 16.96 -4.01 0.00
N GLY A 212 17.37 -3.13 -0.92
CA GLY A 212 18.20 -3.47 -2.09
C GLY A 212 17.49 -4.37 -3.11
N ARG A 213 16.15 -4.35 -3.17
CA ARG A 213 15.37 -5.22 -4.05
C ARG A 213 14.83 -4.48 -5.27
N HIS A 214 15.00 -5.09 -6.44
CA HIS A 214 14.52 -4.61 -7.74
C HIS A 214 13.77 -5.74 -8.44
N THR A 215 12.52 -5.51 -8.79
CA THR A 215 11.67 -6.45 -9.51
C THR A 215 10.54 -5.70 -10.20
N ALA A 216 9.97 -6.27 -11.24
CA ALA A 216 8.75 -5.76 -11.88
C ALA A 216 7.47 -6.37 -11.30
N GLY A 217 7.57 -7.49 -10.58
CA GLY A 217 6.45 -8.11 -9.88
C GLY A 217 6.00 -7.24 -8.70
N HIS A 218 4.68 -7.02 -8.57
CA HIS A 218 4.14 -6.15 -7.54
C HIS A 218 2.69 -6.49 -7.22
N PHE A 219 2.40 -6.69 -5.94
CA PHE A 219 1.04 -6.65 -5.42
C PHE A 219 0.84 -5.41 -4.57
N ASP A 220 -0.35 -4.81 -4.68
CA ASP A 220 -0.93 -3.95 -3.68
C ASP A 220 -2.18 -4.61 -3.11
N LEU A 221 -2.14 -4.87 -1.83
CA LEU A 221 -3.15 -5.63 -1.10
C LEU A 221 -3.69 -4.75 0.06
N PRO A 222 -4.71 -3.93 -0.19
CA PRO A 222 -5.43 -3.25 0.89
C PRO A 222 -6.32 -4.24 1.65
N LEU A 223 -6.24 -4.19 2.99
CA LEU A 223 -7.04 -5.03 3.90
C LEU A 223 -7.89 -4.16 4.80
N ARG A 224 -9.10 -4.62 5.08
CA ARG A 224 -9.99 -4.01 6.08
C ARG A 224 -9.92 -4.75 7.42
N GLY A 225 -10.48 -4.12 8.44
CA GLY A 225 -10.65 -4.76 9.75
C GLY A 225 -9.37 -5.06 10.51
N CYS A 226 -8.22 -4.59 10.03
CA CYS A 226 -6.96 -4.71 10.73
C CYS A 226 -6.86 -3.73 11.90
N THR A 227 -6.14 -4.13 12.94
CA THR A 227 -5.59 -3.22 13.95
C THR A 227 -4.11 -3.05 13.64
N VAL A 228 -3.66 -1.79 13.58
CA VAL A 228 -2.27 -1.41 13.34
C VAL A 228 -1.77 -0.67 14.56
N GLU A 229 -0.69 -1.16 15.15
CA GLU A 229 -0.06 -0.56 16.33
C GLU A 229 1.38 -0.15 16.02
N LEU A 230 1.80 0.96 16.56
CA LEU A 230 3.17 1.44 16.57
C LEU A 230 3.67 1.43 18.02
N ASP A 231 4.66 0.59 18.32
CA ASP A 231 5.18 0.40 19.69
C ASP A 231 4.09 0.13 20.73
N GLY A 232 3.03 -0.64 20.35
CA GLY A 232 1.90 -0.96 21.20
C GLY A 232 0.81 0.11 21.29
N GLN A 233 0.94 1.21 20.56
CA GLN A 233 -0.09 2.24 20.47
C GLN A 233 -0.85 2.10 19.14
N ALA A 234 -2.16 1.84 19.21
CA ALA A 234 -2.97 1.69 18.03
C ALA A 234 -3.09 3.04 17.28
N VAL A 235 -2.89 3.00 15.96
CA VAL A 235 -3.17 4.09 15.01
C VAL A 235 -4.37 3.77 14.13
N VAL A 236 -4.66 2.47 13.96
CA VAL A 236 -5.89 1.94 13.38
C VAL A 236 -6.39 0.85 14.30
N LYS A 237 -7.67 0.82 14.61
CA LYS A 237 -8.30 -0.22 15.42
C LYS A 237 -9.49 -0.83 14.69
N GLU A 238 -9.40 -2.12 14.38
CA GLU A 238 -10.44 -2.86 13.65
C GLU A 238 -10.93 -2.11 12.39
N GLY A 239 -9.99 -1.56 11.61
CA GLY A 239 -10.28 -0.82 10.39
C GLY A 239 -10.76 0.62 10.58
N ARG A 240 -10.64 1.21 11.77
CA ARG A 240 -10.98 2.60 12.06
C ARG A 240 -9.76 3.39 12.48
N LEU A 241 -9.58 4.59 11.93
CA LEU A 241 -8.55 5.54 12.37
C LEU A 241 -8.78 5.96 13.83
N LEU A 242 -7.68 6.23 14.55
CA LEU A 242 -7.67 6.74 15.93
C LEU A 242 -6.99 8.09 16.03
#